data_7144eb40934e4eb61be06aa605163cdc
#
_entry.id   7144eb40934e4eb61be06aa605163cdc
#
_cell.length_a   1.000
_cell.length_b   1.000
_cell.length_c   1.000
_cell.angle_alpha   90.00
_cell.angle_beta   90.00
_cell.angle_gamma   90.00
#
_symmetry.space_group_name_H-M   'P 1'
#
loop_
_entity.id
_entity.type
_entity.pdbx_description
1 polymer ?
#
loop_
_entity_poly.entity_id
_entity_poly.type
_entity_poly.pdbx_seq_one_letter_code
_entity_poly.pdbx_strand_id
1 'polypeptide(L)'
;MFYFILVNILLRLLLKDKNEFLFHPLSRIMISKLYLLYITKKICNKKKIYLFSKFFCCFLFSIFSIFLFNIDDLFFNYRDIYITNPLFIIGKFRSATTFAHRELLKSNKNYISPTFKDCIFPFICLQYVFDVLNIFIDFDKILNYFLGKDILEKHLMKFNLEEEDDLFISTYFGISWYNILQFPFFETWICNGHIQTLSNRERYHIYSFYHKFYQKILYKRGDKNSILLCKSHMIDMTNFYYSFPNATIIHVQRDQNKVHQSTLSLFKLVHRNFHNIFYDECIYNKNLKLFYQYFDNNKVEFKDNTIYIDYEKNVDITKIFL
;
A
#
# COMPACT_ATOMS: atom_id res chain seq x y z
N MET A 1 -11.48 -10.13 -24.14
CA MET A 1 -10.42 -9.30 -24.73
C MET A 1 -10.97 -8.08 -25.46
N PHE A 2 -11.85 -8.23 -26.46
CA PHE A 2 -12.41 -7.11 -27.23
C PHE A 2 -13.15 -6.06 -26.40
N TYR A 3 -14.05 -6.49 -25.50
CA TYR A 3 -14.77 -5.59 -24.57
C TYR A 3 -13.80 -4.81 -23.64
N PHE A 4 -12.73 -5.41 -23.24
CA PHE A 4 -11.74 -4.80 -22.38
C PHE A 4 -10.94 -3.71 -23.09
N ILE A 5 -10.57 -3.96 -24.35
CA ILE A 5 -9.93 -2.96 -25.25
C ILE A 5 -10.89 -1.80 -25.51
N LEU A 6 -12.16 -2.12 -25.77
CA LEU A 6 -13.20 -1.11 -26.03
C LEU A 6 -13.44 -0.21 -24.81
N VAL A 7 -13.55 -0.79 -23.62
CA VAL A 7 -13.71 -0.04 -22.37
C VAL A 7 -12.48 0.83 -22.09
N ASN A 8 -11.25 0.32 -22.31
CA ASN A 8 -10.04 1.12 -22.21
C ASN A 8 -9.99 2.28 -23.22
N ILE A 9 -10.47 2.06 -24.44
CA ILE A 9 -10.55 3.11 -25.47
C ILE A 9 -11.60 4.14 -25.09
N LEU A 10 -12.80 3.72 -24.66
CA LEU A 10 -13.88 4.61 -24.23
C LEU A 10 -13.48 5.46 -23.02
N LEU A 11 -12.84 4.86 -22.04
CA LEU A 11 -12.34 5.58 -20.86
C LEU A 11 -11.22 6.56 -21.24
N ARG A 12 -10.34 6.21 -22.19
CA ARG A 12 -9.33 7.14 -22.75
C ARG A 12 -9.94 8.33 -23.48
N LEU A 13 -11.09 8.15 -24.10
CA LEU A 13 -11.80 9.21 -24.80
C LEU A 13 -12.58 10.13 -23.86
N LEU A 14 -13.07 9.60 -22.74
CA LEU A 14 -13.85 10.32 -21.75
C LEU A 14 -13.00 11.13 -20.74
N LEU A 15 -11.75 10.73 -20.52
CA LEU A 15 -10.88 11.38 -19.55
C LEU A 15 -9.97 12.41 -20.22
N LYS A 16 -10.07 13.65 -19.75
CA LYS A 16 -9.29 14.79 -20.24
C LYS A 16 -7.79 14.62 -20.05
N ASP A 17 -7.38 13.90 -19.00
CA ASP A 17 -5.98 13.62 -18.69
C ASP A 17 -5.65 12.13 -18.96
N LYS A 18 -5.16 11.89 -20.18
CA LYS A 18 -4.83 10.55 -20.69
C LYS A 18 -3.76 9.81 -19.86
N ASN A 19 -3.02 10.52 -19.01
CA ASN A 19 -1.91 9.96 -18.24
C ASN A 19 -2.38 9.40 -16.90
N GLU A 20 -3.33 10.02 -16.22
CA GLU A 20 -3.84 9.55 -14.92
C GLU A 20 -4.56 8.19 -15.03
N PHE A 21 -5.21 7.93 -16.16
CA PHE A 21 -5.95 6.69 -16.36
C PHE A 21 -5.08 5.46 -16.63
N LEU A 22 -3.91 5.62 -17.24
CA LEU A 22 -3.02 4.52 -17.58
C LEU A 22 -2.47 3.77 -16.35
N PHE A 23 -2.57 4.37 -15.17
CA PHE A 23 -1.98 3.91 -13.91
C PHE A 23 -2.99 3.48 -12.85
N HIS A 24 -4.26 3.43 -13.21
CA HIS A 24 -5.25 2.83 -12.34
C HIS A 24 -4.91 1.34 -12.08
N PRO A 25 -5.27 0.72 -10.90
CA PRO A 25 -4.85 -0.61 -10.45
C PRO A 25 -5.09 -1.75 -11.43
N LEU A 26 -5.88 -1.52 -12.45
CA LEU A 26 -6.01 -2.40 -13.61
C LEU A 26 -4.97 -2.12 -14.69
N SER A 27 -3.95 -1.33 -14.34
CA SER A 27 -2.85 -1.10 -15.23
C SER A 27 -2.30 -2.41 -15.81
N ARG A 28 -1.66 -2.29 -16.96
CA ARG A 28 -1.07 -3.36 -17.79
C ARG A 28 -0.48 -4.54 -17.02
N ILE A 29 0.08 -4.30 -15.82
CA ILE A 29 0.80 -5.30 -15.04
C ILE A 29 -0.14 -6.34 -14.44
N MET A 30 -1.23 -5.89 -13.81
CA MET A 30 -2.20 -6.78 -13.17
C MET A 30 -2.97 -7.57 -14.20
N ILE A 31 -3.38 -6.92 -15.29
CA ILE A 31 -4.14 -7.53 -16.38
C ILE A 31 -3.31 -8.53 -17.16
N SER A 32 -2.09 -8.16 -17.56
CA SER A 32 -1.23 -9.07 -18.32
C SER A 32 -0.87 -10.31 -17.51
N LYS A 33 -0.70 -10.18 -16.18
CA LYS A 33 -0.37 -11.30 -15.29
C LYS A 33 -1.58 -12.17 -14.98
N LEU A 34 -2.75 -11.59 -14.71
CA LEU A 34 -3.99 -12.34 -14.58
C LEU A 34 -4.35 -13.06 -15.88
N TYR A 35 -4.11 -12.43 -17.03
CA TYR A 35 -4.31 -13.05 -18.33
C TYR A 35 -3.34 -14.21 -18.57
N LEU A 36 -2.06 -14.06 -18.25
CA LEU A 36 -1.06 -15.13 -18.30
C LEU A 36 -1.44 -16.29 -17.37
N LEU A 37 -1.92 -16.01 -16.15
CA LEU A 37 -2.38 -17.02 -15.20
C LEU A 37 -3.67 -17.71 -15.67
N TYR A 38 -4.55 -16.99 -16.34
CA TYR A 38 -5.78 -17.55 -16.93
C TYR A 38 -5.48 -18.48 -18.10
N ILE A 39 -4.50 -18.14 -18.93
CA ILE A 39 -4.09 -18.94 -20.10
C ILE A 39 -3.23 -20.13 -19.67
N THR A 40 -2.33 -19.98 -18.69
CA THR A 40 -1.54 -21.10 -18.18
C THR A 40 -2.47 -22.08 -17.47
N LYS A 41 -2.83 -23.17 -18.10
CA LYS A 41 -3.79 -24.25 -17.73
C LYS A 41 -3.66 -24.83 -16.30
N LYS A 42 -2.85 -24.27 -15.42
CA LYS A 42 -2.52 -24.75 -14.07
C LYS A 42 -3.61 -24.54 -13.01
N ILE A 43 -4.73 -23.85 -13.33
CA ILE A 43 -5.77 -23.51 -12.36
C ILE A 43 -7.06 -24.22 -12.70
N CYS A 44 -7.71 -24.85 -11.71
CA CYS A 44 -9.01 -25.48 -11.93
C CYS A 44 -10.10 -24.43 -12.27
N ASN A 45 -11.14 -24.86 -13.01
CA ASN A 45 -12.20 -23.98 -13.53
C ASN A 45 -12.92 -23.17 -12.43
N LYS A 46 -13.18 -23.76 -11.26
CA LYS A 46 -13.81 -23.05 -10.12
C LYS A 46 -12.95 -21.87 -9.63
N LYS A 47 -11.63 -22.07 -9.53
CA LYS A 47 -10.68 -21.00 -9.14
C LYS A 47 -10.57 -19.92 -10.23
N LYS A 48 -10.72 -20.28 -11.52
CA LYS A 48 -10.76 -19.31 -12.62
C LYS A 48 -11.97 -18.37 -12.51
N ILE A 49 -13.16 -18.92 -12.24
CA ILE A 49 -14.40 -18.14 -12.06
C ILE A 49 -14.23 -17.19 -10.87
N TYR A 50 -13.73 -17.67 -9.74
CA TYR A 50 -13.49 -16.85 -8.56
C TYR A 50 -12.50 -15.70 -8.83
N LEU A 51 -11.39 -15.97 -9.52
CA LEU A 51 -10.42 -14.95 -9.89
C LEU A 51 -11.00 -13.94 -10.87
N PHE A 52 -11.80 -14.40 -11.83
CA PHE A 52 -12.51 -13.53 -12.76
C PHE A 52 -13.51 -12.62 -12.04
N SER A 53 -14.28 -13.16 -11.09
CA SER A 53 -15.21 -12.37 -10.28
C SER A 53 -14.50 -11.30 -9.46
N LYS A 54 -13.39 -11.66 -8.78
CA LYS A 54 -12.54 -10.68 -8.08
C LYS A 54 -12.02 -9.60 -9.02
N PHE A 55 -11.51 -10.00 -10.18
CA PHE A 55 -11.04 -9.07 -11.20
C PHE A 55 -12.13 -8.10 -11.65
N PHE A 56 -13.34 -8.61 -11.90
CA PHE A 56 -14.48 -7.80 -12.31
C PHE A 56 -14.89 -6.81 -11.20
N CYS A 57 -14.92 -7.23 -9.94
CA CYS A 57 -15.16 -6.34 -8.80
C CYS A 57 -14.09 -5.24 -8.69
N CYS A 58 -12.81 -5.60 -8.82
CA CYS A 58 -11.73 -4.61 -8.83
C CYS A 58 -11.87 -3.62 -9.99
N PHE A 59 -12.32 -4.10 -11.15
CA PHE A 59 -12.57 -3.24 -12.32
C PHE A 59 -13.69 -2.23 -12.07
N LEU A 60 -14.82 -2.69 -11.52
CA LEU A 60 -15.92 -1.78 -11.16
C LEU A 60 -15.49 -0.78 -10.09
N PHE A 61 -14.76 -1.24 -9.07
CA PHE A 61 -14.21 -0.37 -8.04
C PHE A 61 -13.27 0.69 -8.64
N SER A 62 -12.51 0.31 -9.65
CA SER A 62 -11.61 1.24 -10.35
C SER A 62 -12.36 2.36 -11.07
N ILE A 63 -13.41 2.01 -11.81
CA ILE A 63 -14.27 3.00 -12.48
C ILE A 63 -14.89 3.96 -11.46
N PHE A 64 -15.42 3.41 -10.39
CA PHE A 64 -16.00 4.18 -9.30
C PHE A 64 -14.97 5.11 -8.63
N SER A 65 -13.76 4.61 -8.44
CA SER A 65 -12.66 5.39 -7.86
C SER A 65 -12.27 6.59 -8.72
N ILE A 66 -12.22 6.43 -10.06
CA ILE A 66 -11.95 7.54 -10.98
C ILE A 66 -13.02 8.64 -10.83
N PHE A 67 -14.28 8.21 -10.76
CA PHE A 67 -15.39 9.15 -10.55
C PHE A 67 -15.24 9.93 -9.23
N LEU A 68 -14.92 9.24 -8.13
CA LEU A 68 -14.69 9.86 -6.82
C LEU A 68 -13.46 10.78 -6.79
N PHE A 69 -12.37 10.43 -7.49
CA PHE A 69 -11.21 11.32 -7.62
C PHE A 69 -11.59 12.62 -8.33
N ASN A 70 -12.39 12.54 -9.40
CA ASN A 70 -12.87 13.73 -10.10
C ASN A 70 -13.80 14.59 -9.24
N ILE A 71 -14.65 13.99 -8.42
CA ILE A 71 -15.48 14.72 -7.44
C ILE A 71 -14.58 15.47 -6.47
N ASP A 72 -13.58 14.80 -5.91
CA ASP A 72 -12.67 15.44 -4.97
C ASP A 72 -11.91 16.61 -5.63
N ASP A 73 -11.43 16.42 -6.86
CA ASP A 73 -10.72 17.46 -7.62
C ASP A 73 -11.61 18.67 -7.97
N LEU A 74 -12.93 18.46 -8.06
CA LEU A 74 -13.89 19.53 -8.38
C LEU A 74 -14.32 20.32 -7.15
N PHE A 75 -14.48 19.65 -6.00
CA PHE A 75 -15.12 20.25 -4.82
C PHE A 75 -14.18 20.60 -3.69
N PHE A 76 -12.93 20.08 -3.68
CA PHE A 76 -12.00 20.29 -2.57
C PHE A 76 -10.64 20.81 -3.04
N ASN A 77 -10.19 21.92 -2.44
CA ASN A 77 -8.90 22.55 -2.77
C ASN A 77 -7.72 21.84 -2.05
N TYR A 78 -7.75 20.49 -1.95
CA TYR A 78 -6.71 19.74 -1.26
C TYR A 78 -5.32 19.86 -1.94
N ARG A 79 -5.29 20.18 -3.23
CA ARG A 79 -4.03 20.37 -3.99
C ARG A 79 -3.23 21.58 -3.52
N ASP A 80 -3.85 22.52 -2.80
CA ASP A 80 -3.19 23.69 -2.23
C ASP A 80 -2.46 23.38 -0.91
N ILE A 81 -2.63 22.16 -0.38
CA ILE A 81 -1.96 21.71 0.84
C ILE A 81 -0.49 21.40 0.55
N TYR A 82 0.41 22.08 1.23
CA TYR A 82 1.84 21.82 1.17
C TYR A 82 2.21 20.74 2.19
N ILE A 83 2.95 19.72 1.73
CA ILE A 83 3.50 18.67 2.59
C ILE A 83 4.89 19.12 3.02
N THR A 84 5.01 19.57 4.27
CA THR A 84 6.25 20.09 4.82
C THR A 84 6.95 19.02 5.68
N ASN A 85 8.24 18.78 5.41
CA ASN A 85 9.11 17.91 6.19
C ASN A 85 8.48 16.59 6.64
N PRO A 86 7.91 15.78 5.72
CA PRO A 86 7.25 14.54 6.09
C PRO A 86 8.27 13.53 6.62
N LEU A 87 7.82 12.68 7.56
CA LEU A 87 8.62 11.59 8.13
C LEU A 87 8.16 10.28 7.55
N PHE A 88 9.10 9.46 7.06
CA PHE A 88 8.82 8.15 6.52
C PHE A 88 9.58 7.06 7.24
N ILE A 89 8.85 6.18 7.92
CA ILE A 89 9.40 5.01 8.57
C ILE A 89 9.46 3.90 7.53
N ILE A 90 10.65 3.39 7.29
CA ILE A 90 10.89 2.32 6.34
C ILE A 90 11.64 1.17 7.00
N GLY A 91 11.50 0.00 6.44
CA GLY A 91 12.18 -1.21 6.92
C GLY A 91 11.68 -2.45 6.21
N LYS A 92 12.34 -3.58 6.43
CA LYS A 92 11.84 -4.88 5.97
C LYS A 92 10.54 -5.23 6.70
N PHE A 93 9.70 -6.06 6.11
CA PHE A 93 8.52 -6.57 6.82
C PHE A 93 8.93 -7.16 8.16
N ARG A 94 8.14 -6.93 9.20
CA ARG A 94 8.38 -7.43 10.56
C ARG A 94 9.68 -6.94 11.22
N SER A 95 10.28 -5.86 10.73
CA SER A 95 11.42 -5.21 11.37
C SER A 95 11.05 -4.27 12.52
N ALA A 96 9.83 -4.33 13.04
CA ALA A 96 9.27 -3.45 14.06
C ALA A 96 8.92 -2.02 13.61
N THR A 97 8.78 -1.78 12.29
CA THR A 97 8.32 -0.49 11.74
C THR A 97 6.98 -0.04 12.31
N THR A 98 6.03 -0.97 12.52
CA THR A 98 4.72 -0.66 13.14
C THR A 98 4.86 -0.20 14.60
N PHE A 99 5.79 -0.79 15.35
CA PHE A 99 6.08 -0.35 16.72
C PHE A 99 6.62 1.08 16.71
N ALA A 100 7.66 1.34 15.90
CA ALA A 100 8.27 2.66 15.76
C ALA A 100 7.24 3.72 15.34
N HIS A 101 6.37 3.38 14.38
CA HIS A 101 5.31 4.24 13.88
C HIS A 101 4.32 4.64 14.98
N ARG A 102 3.84 3.67 15.75
CA ARG A 102 2.87 3.92 16.84
C ARG A 102 3.48 4.69 18.01
N GLU A 103 4.74 4.44 18.36
CA GLU A 103 5.41 5.19 19.42
C GLU A 103 5.63 6.65 19.02
N LEU A 104 6.06 6.91 17.78
CA LEU A 104 6.19 8.27 17.28
C LEU A 104 4.85 9.01 17.22
N LEU A 105 3.79 8.36 16.76
CA LEU A 105 2.45 8.95 16.75
C LEU A 105 1.98 9.37 18.15
N LYS A 106 2.30 8.59 19.17
CA LYS A 106 1.97 8.94 20.57
C LYS A 106 2.82 10.10 21.11
N SER A 107 4.04 10.26 20.63
CA SER A 107 4.99 11.27 21.15
C SER A 107 4.63 12.68 20.76
N ASN A 108 3.94 12.88 19.64
CA ASN A 108 3.58 14.21 19.15
C ASN A 108 2.20 14.20 18.49
N LYS A 109 1.27 14.98 19.06
CA LYS A 109 -0.11 15.12 18.55
C LYS A 109 -0.23 15.77 17.17
N ASN A 110 0.83 16.44 16.71
CA ASN A 110 0.86 17.04 15.38
C ASN A 110 1.17 16.02 14.27
N TYR A 111 1.59 14.81 14.64
CA TYR A 111 1.78 13.75 13.65
C TYR A 111 0.44 13.24 13.13
N ILE A 112 0.31 13.20 11.80
CA ILE A 112 -0.83 12.64 11.10
C ILE A 112 -0.35 11.52 10.19
N SER A 113 -1.01 10.39 10.27
CA SER A 113 -0.68 9.21 9.48
C SER A 113 -1.90 8.69 8.71
N PRO A 114 -1.70 8.04 7.55
CA PRO A 114 -2.76 7.31 6.87
C PRO A 114 -3.40 6.27 7.79
N THR A 115 -4.72 6.18 7.78
CA THR A 115 -5.46 5.08 8.42
C THR A 115 -5.77 3.99 7.39
N PHE A 116 -6.19 2.81 7.87
CA PHE A 116 -6.69 1.76 7.00
C PHE A 116 -7.80 2.27 6.06
N LYS A 117 -8.74 3.05 6.61
CA LYS A 117 -9.81 3.72 5.84
C LYS A 117 -9.25 4.60 4.73
N ASP A 118 -8.26 5.43 5.02
CA ASP A 118 -7.65 6.33 4.04
C ASP A 118 -6.99 5.56 2.90
N CYS A 119 -6.30 4.46 3.23
CA CYS A 119 -5.60 3.64 2.23
C CYS A 119 -6.57 2.92 1.27
N ILE A 120 -7.74 2.50 1.75
CA ILE A 120 -8.74 1.81 0.91
C ILE A 120 -9.66 2.83 0.21
N PHE A 121 -10.01 3.93 0.88
CA PHE A 121 -10.94 4.93 0.39
C PHE A 121 -10.34 6.35 0.47
N PRO A 122 -9.36 6.68 -0.39
CA PRO A 122 -8.64 7.95 -0.37
C PRO A 122 -9.45 9.10 -0.99
N PHE A 123 -10.75 9.16 -0.68
CA PHE A 123 -11.68 10.15 -1.24
C PHE A 123 -12.25 11.02 -0.14
N ILE A 124 -12.03 12.33 -0.22
CA ILE A 124 -12.49 13.30 0.78
C ILE A 124 -14.02 13.24 0.91
N CYS A 125 -14.73 13.23 -0.22
CA CYS A 125 -16.18 13.13 -0.24
C CYS A 125 -16.69 11.88 0.51
N LEU A 126 -16.06 10.72 0.28
CA LEU A 126 -16.45 9.46 0.91
C LEU A 126 -16.05 9.40 2.38
N GLN A 127 -14.96 10.05 2.78
CA GLN A 127 -14.55 10.17 4.18
C GLN A 127 -15.62 10.87 5.04
N TYR A 128 -16.26 11.91 4.51
CA TYR A 128 -17.39 12.56 5.20
C TYR A 128 -18.57 11.61 5.36
N VAL A 129 -18.87 10.81 4.34
CA VAL A 129 -19.93 9.79 4.43
C VAL A 129 -19.60 8.76 5.51
N PHE A 130 -18.37 8.27 5.56
CA PHE A 130 -17.93 7.31 6.58
C PHE A 130 -17.97 7.91 7.99
N ASP A 131 -17.64 9.17 8.17
CA ASP A 131 -17.72 9.81 9.48
C ASP A 131 -19.16 9.81 10.03
N VAL A 132 -20.14 10.02 9.15
CA VAL A 132 -21.58 9.91 9.52
C VAL A 132 -21.97 8.43 9.74
N LEU A 133 -21.58 7.53 8.84
CA LEU A 133 -21.93 6.11 8.94
C LEU A 133 -21.31 5.41 10.15
N ASN A 134 -20.14 5.82 10.60
CA ASN A 134 -19.48 5.28 11.80
C ASN A 134 -20.33 5.42 13.08
N ILE A 135 -21.29 6.34 13.10
CA ILE A 135 -22.23 6.48 14.22
C ILE A 135 -23.17 5.26 14.30
N PHE A 136 -23.48 4.65 13.18
CA PHE A 136 -24.47 3.58 13.05
C PHE A 136 -23.87 2.22 12.73
N ILE A 137 -22.68 2.18 12.12
CA ILE A 137 -22.04 0.98 11.59
C ILE A 137 -20.69 0.77 12.25
N ASP A 138 -20.51 -0.37 12.90
CA ASP A 138 -19.22 -0.80 13.42
C ASP A 138 -18.39 -1.44 12.29
N PHE A 139 -17.61 -0.61 11.60
CA PHE A 139 -16.75 -1.08 10.49
C PHE A 139 -15.65 -2.01 10.97
N ASP A 140 -15.22 -1.93 12.23
CA ASP A 140 -14.22 -2.87 12.78
C ASP A 140 -14.77 -4.28 12.86
N LYS A 141 -16.06 -4.47 13.19
CA LYS A 141 -16.69 -5.80 13.15
C LYS A 141 -16.72 -6.37 11.72
N ILE A 142 -17.02 -5.53 10.74
CA ILE A 142 -17.01 -5.92 9.33
C ILE A 142 -15.59 -6.35 8.93
N LEU A 143 -14.59 -5.53 9.23
CA LEU A 143 -13.19 -5.81 8.93
C LEU A 143 -12.72 -7.10 9.60
N ASN A 144 -13.05 -7.30 10.87
CA ASN A 144 -12.72 -8.50 11.64
C ASN A 144 -13.33 -9.77 11.02
N TYR A 145 -14.56 -9.69 10.52
CA TYR A 145 -15.21 -10.80 9.83
C TYR A 145 -14.44 -11.21 8.56
N PHE A 146 -13.95 -10.23 7.77
CA PHE A 146 -13.23 -10.50 6.53
C PHE A 146 -11.78 -10.96 6.74
N LEU A 147 -11.08 -10.38 7.70
CA LEU A 147 -9.66 -10.71 7.94
C LEU A 147 -9.46 -11.98 8.78
N GLY A 148 -10.38 -12.24 9.70
CA GLY A 148 -10.28 -13.34 10.64
C GLY A 148 -9.37 -13.05 11.84
N LYS A 149 -9.67 -13.69 12.97
CA LYS A 149 -9.01 -13.45 14.26
C LYS A 149 -7.52 -13.72 14.21
N ASP A 150 -7.09 -14.82 13.61
CA ASP A 150 -5.69 -15.26 13.57
C ASP A 150 -4.76 -14.24 12.89
N ILE A 151 -5.26 -13.52 11.87
CA ILE A 151 -4.49 -12.49 11.19
C ILE A 151 -4.41 -11.24 12.06
N LEU A 152 -5.52 -10.85 12.66
CA LEU A 152 -5.60 -9.65 13.52
C LEU A 152 -4.75 -9.78 14.80
N GLU A 153 -4.58 -10.99 15.34
CA GLU A 153 -3.65 -11.25 16.45
C GLU A 153 -2.19 -11.00 16.05
N LYS A 154 -1.83 -11.28 14.80
CA LYS A 154 -0.46 -11.06 14.27
C LYS A 154 -0.24 -9.68 13.73
N HIS A 155 -1.27 -9.05 13.20
CA HIS A 155 -1.24 -7.72 12.62
C HIS A 155 -2.56 -7.01 12.89
N LEU A 156 -2.59 -6.21 13.97
CA LEU A 156 -3.77 -5.48 14.39
C LEU A 156 -4.13 -4.43 13.33
N MET A 157 -5.30 -4.60 12.71
CA MET A 157 -5.90 -3.68 11.75
C MET A 157 -7.27 -3.24 12.25
N LYS A 158 -7.56 -1.95 12.18
CA LYS A 158 -8.87 -1.37 12.45
C LYS A 158 -9.17 -0.29 11.42
N PHE A 159 -10.43 -0.02 11.18
CA PHE A 159 -10.88 0.89 10.13
C PHE A 159 -10.29 2.30 10.26
N ASN A 160 -10.23 2.83 11.48
CA ASN A 160 -9.69 4.14 11.77
C ASN A 160 -8.29 4.11 12.44
N LEU A 161 -7.64 2.95 12.49
CA LEU A 161 -6.28 2.83 13.02
C LEU A 161 -5.27 3.16 11.92
N GLU A 162 -4.20 3.80 12.31
CA GLU A 162 -3.08 4.11 11.42
C GLU A 162 -2.47 2.84 10.84
N GLU A 163 -2.26 2.85 9.52
CA GLU A 163 -1.79 1.72 8.75
C GLU A 163 -0.66 2.13 7.79
N GLU A 164 0.02 1.16 7.24
CA GLU A 164 1.04 1.39 6.24
C GLU A 164 0.44 1.78 4.90
N ASP A 165 1.05 2.74 4.24
CA ASP A 165 0.62 3.28 2.97
C ASP A 165 0.84 2.31 1.79
N ASP A 166 1.61 1.25 1.97
CA ASP A 166 1.69 0.12 1.03
C ASP A 166 0.31 -0.46 0.70
N LEU A 167 -0.64 -0.38 1.61
CA LEU A 167 -2.02 -0.79 1.37
C LEU A 167 -2.68 0.08 0.29
N PHE A 168 -2.43 1.39 0.28
CA PHE A 168 -2.88 2.27 -0.80
C PHE A 168 -2.24 1.89 -2.14
N ILE A 169 -0.93 1.68 -2.18
CA ILE A 169 -0.23 1.26 -3.39
C ILE A 169 -0.78 -0.08 -3.90
N SER A 170 -1.01 -1.03 -3.01
CA SER A 170 -1.59 -2.32 -3.38
C SER A 170 -3.01 -2.19 -3.94
N THR A 171 -3.82 -1.36 -3.30
CA THR A 171 -5.23 -1.20 -3.68
C THR A 171 -5.38 -0.53 -5.04
N TYR A 172 -4.57 0.51 -5.31
CA TYR A 172 -4.74 1.35 -6.50
C TYR A 172 -3.77 1.03 -7.64
N PHE A 173 -2.62 0.44 -7.36
CA PHE A 173 -1.61 0.14 -8.38
C PHE A 173 -1.26 -1.34 -8.50
N GLY A 174 -1.81 -2.19 -7.63
CA GLY A 174 -1.52 -3.62 -7.64
C GLY A 174 -0.05 -3.93 -7.40
N ILE A 175 0.68 -3.06 -6.72
CA ILE A 175 2.10 -3.16 -6.42
C ILE A 175 2.24 -3.12 -4.92
N SER A 176 2.63 -4.16 -4.29
CA SER A 176 2.98 -4.23 -2.88
C SER A 176 2.87 -5.67 -2.40
N TRP A 177 3.47 -5.97 -1.26
CA TRP A 177 3.33 -7.23 -0.57
C TRP A 177 1.87 -7.56 -0.18
N TYR A 178 1.00 -6.57 0.00
CA TYR A 178 -0.43 -6.76 0.24
C TYR A 178 -1.16 -7.50 -0.89
N ASN A 179 -0.56 -7.60 -2.08
CA ASN A 179 -1.09 -8.42 -3.15
C ASN A 179 -1.22 -9.90 -2.77
N ILE A 180 -0.43 -10.38 -1.81
CA ILE A 180 -0.57 -11.72 -1.23
C ILE A 180 -1.96 -11.95 -0.62
N LEU A 181 -2.62 -10.91 -0.08
CA LEU A 181 -3.98 -10.99 0.43
C LEU A 181 -5.01 -11.16 -0.68
N GLN A 182 -4.72 -10.63 -1.87
CA GLN A 182 -5.64 -10.63 -3.00
C GLN A 182 -5.48 -11.84 -3.91
N PHE A 183 -4.24 -12.33 -4.08
CA PHE A 183 -3.90 -13.33 -5.07
C PHE A 183 -3.03 -14.47 -4.50
N PRO A 184 -3.35 -15.73 -4.84
CA PRO A 184 -2.68 -16.90 -4.28
C PRO A 184 -1.29 -17.21 -4.88
N PHE A 185 -0.78 -16.39 -5.82
CA PHE A 185 0.41 -16.69 -6.62
C PHE A 185 1.61 -15.88 -6.17
N PHE A 186 2.23 -16.32 -5.12
CA PHE A 186 3.34 -15.65 -4.45
C PHE A 186 4.53 -15.35 -5.36
N GLU A 187 4.99 -16.34 -6.15
CA GLU A 187 6.17 -16.17 -7.04
C GLU A 187 5.99 -15.07 -8.08
N THR A 188 4.78 -15.00 -8.67
CA THR A 188 4.51 -14.03 -9.73
C THR A 188 4.39 -12.61 -9.18
N TRP A 189 3.96 -12.45 -7.94
CA TRP A 189 3.64 -11.13 -7.39
C TRP A 189 4.81 -10.46 -6.70
N ILE A 190 5.63 -11.19 -5.95
CA ILE A 190 6.82 -10.61 -5.32
C ILE A 190 7.84 -10.21 -6.39
N CYS A 191 8.11 -11.08 -7.37
CA CYS A 191 9.09 -10.78 -8.40
C CYS A 191 8.67 -9.66 -9.36
N ASN A 192 7.38 -9.49 -9.61
CA ASN A 192 6.85 -8.58 -10.61
C ASN A 192 5.97 -7.46 -10.05
N GLY A 193 5.64 -7.50 -8.78
CA GLY A 193 4.83 -6.48 -8.09
C GLY A 193 5.66 -5.42 -7.38
N HIS A 194 6.98 -5.43 -7.54
CA HIS A 194 7.84 -4.43 -6.92
C HIS A 194 7.88 -3.16 -7.75
N ILE A 195 7.88 -2.00 -7.10
CA ILE A 195 7.88 -0.69 -7.77
C ILE A 195 9.07 -0.51 -8.73
N GLN A 196 10.22 -1.10 -8.41
CA GLN A 196 11.42 -1.06 -9.27
C GLN A 196 11.28 -1.80 -10.60
N THR A 197 10.29 -2.70 -10.74
CA THR A 197 10.03 -3.38 -12.02
C THR A 197 9.29 -2.51 -13.03
N LEU A 198 8.86 -1.34 -12.60
CA LEU A 198 8.13 -0.37 -13.41
C LEU A 198 9.09 0.57 -14.15
N SER A 199 8.63 1.10 -15.28
CA SER A 199 9.33 2.19 -15.97
C SER A 199 9.39 3.45 -15.10
N ASN A 200 10.36 4.32 -15.33
CA ASN A 200 10.49 5.60 -14.62
C ASN A 200 9.20 6.43 -14.73
N ARG A 201 8.55 6.42 -15.91
CA ARG A 201 7.28 7.13 -16.12
C ARG A 201 6.16 6.58 -15.23
N GLU A 202 6.04 5.26 -15.11
CA GLU A 202 5.05 4.63 -14.24
C GLU A 202 5.31 4.96 -12.76
N ARG A 203 6.56 4.89 -12.35
CA ARG A 203 6.96 5.27 -10.98
C ARG A 203 6.64 6.72 -10.67
N TYR A 204 6.98 7.65 -11.56
CA TYR A 204 6.64 9.07 -11.43
C TYR A 204 5.13 9.29 -11.22
N HIS A 205 4.29 8.62 -11.99
CA HIS A 205 2.83 8.75 -11.83
C HIS A 205 2.34 8.19 -10.49
N ILE A 206 2.88 7.05 -10.03
CA ILE A 206 2.54 6.51 -8.71
C ILE A 206 2.86 7.52 -7.62
N TYR A 207 4.03 8.16 -7.67
CA TYR A 207 4.41 9.16 -6.66
C TYR A 207 3.59 10.45 -6.78
N SER A 208 3.14 10.84 -7.95
CA SER A 208 2.18 11.94 -8.12
C SER A 208 0.84 11.64 -7.43
N PHE A 209 0.34 10.40 -7.56
CA PHE A 209 -0.85 9.96 -6.82
C PHE A 209 -0.61 9.87 -5.32
N TYR A 210 0.55 9.42 -4.90
CA TYR A 210 0.97 9.39 -3.51
C TYR A 210 0.95 10.77 -2.88
N HIS A 211 1.47 11.76 -3.60
CA HIS A 211 1.45 13.15 -3.15
C HIS A 211 0.02 13.65 -2.95
N LYS A 212 -0.87 13.44 -3.93
CA LYS A 212 -2.30 13.77 -3.82
C LYS A 212 -2.99 13.03 -2.67
N PHE A 213 -2.68 11.75 -2.46
CA PHE A 213 -3.19 10.96 -1.36
C PHE A 213 -2.89 11.60 -0.01
N TYR A 214 -1.66 12.01 0.22
CA TYR A 214 -1.26 12.67 1.46
C TYR A 214 -1.83 14.07 1.60
N GLN A 215 -1.93 14.83 0.51
CA GLN A 215 -2.61 16.12 0.51
C GLN A 215 -4.08 15.98 0.96
N LYS A 216 -4.80 14.95 0.51
CA LYS A 216 -6.17 14.68 0.93
C LYS A 216 -6.28 14.34 2.42
N ILE A 217 -5.35 13.57 2.97
CA ILE A 217 -5.29 13.24 4.40
C ILE A 217 -5.07 14.51 5.23
N LEU A 218 -4.09 15.33 4.85
CA LEU A 218 -3.81 16.59 5.53
C LEU A 218 -4.96 17.58 5.40
N TYR A 219 -5.60 17.67 4.23
CA TYR A 219 -6.79 18.49 4.01
C TYR A 219 -7.94 18.12 4.96
N LYS A 220 -8.19 16.83 5.12
CA LYS A 220 -9.32 16.33 5.92
C LYS A 220 -9.07 16.37 7.42
N ARG A 221 -7.83 16.09 7.87
CA ARG A 221 -7.50 15.89 9.28
C ARG A 221 -6.38 16.78 9.82
N GLY A 222 -5.63 17.42 8.93
CA GLY A 222 -4.50 18.27 9.29
C GLY A 222 -4.89 19.70 9.65
N ASP A 223 -3.93 20.37 10.24
CA ASP A 223 -3.89 21.81 10.44
C ASP A 223 -2.53 22.34 9.96
N LYS A 224 -2.26 23.64 10.17
CA LYS A 224 -1.03 24.30 9.75
C LYS A 224 0.24 23.76 10.44
N ASN A 225 0.10 23.07 11.57
CA ASN A 225 1.21 22.49 12.33
C ASN A 225 1.36 20.99 12.11
N SER A 226 0.51 20.39 11.30
CA SER A 226 0.49 18.96 11.08
C SER A 226 1.69 18.49 10.28
N ILE A 227 2.31 17.42 10.74
CA ILE A 227 3.45 16.76 10.12
C ILE A 227 3.01 15.36 9.69
N LEU A 228 3.20 15.05 8.41
CA LEU A 228 2.88 13.74 7.88
C LEU A 228 3.90 12.71 8.39
N LEU A 229 3.42 11.65 9.03
CA LEU A 229 4.20 10.50 9.47
C LEU A 229 3.68 9.24 8.80
N CYS A 230 4.48 8.64 7.94
CA CYS A 230 4.10 7.48 7.14
C CYS A 230 4.95 6.27 7.43
N LYS A 231 4.43 5.10 7.15
CA LYS A 231 5.14 3.82 7.22
C LYS A 231 5.01 3.10 5.88
N SER A 232 6.14 2.76 5.25
CA SER A 232 6.18 2.09 3.95
C SER A 232 7.29 1.05 3.87
N HIS A 233 7.06 0.01 3.07
CA HIS A 233 8.05 -1.01 2.75
C HIS A 233 8.48 -1.00 1.28
N MET A 234 7.76 -0.25 0.42
CA MET A 234 7.89 -0.29 -1.03
C MET A 234 8.26 1.08 -1.60
N ILE A 235 9.40 1.63 -1.16
CA ILE A 235 9.86 2.94 -1.59
C ILE A 235 10.89 2.80 -2.72
N ASP A 236 10.68 3.54 -3.82
CA ASP A 236 11.68 3.85 -4.83
C ASP A 236 12.28 5.22 -4.52
N MET A 237 13.50 5.23 -4.00
CA MET A 237 14.11 6.42 -3.43
C MET A 237 14.30 7.56 -4.44
N THR A 238 14.59 7.25 -5.69
CA THR A 238 14.79 8.27 -6.73
C THR A 238 13.53 9.11 -6.95
N ASN A 239 12.41 8.46 -7.24
CA ASN A 239 11.15 9.16 -7.46
C ASN A 239 10.52 9.67 -6.15
N PHE A 240 10.82 9.01 -5.03
CA PHE A 240 10.40 9.44 -3.71
C PHE A 240 10.97 10.81 -3.36
N TYR A 241 12.29 11.02 -3.43
CA TYR A 241 12.91 12.32 -3.14
C TYR A 241 12.54 13.40 -4.16
N TYR A 242 12.19 13.03 -5.39
CA TYR A 242 11.63 13.98 -6.33
C TYR A 242 10.27 14.54 -5.85
N SER A 243 9.43 13.68 -5.29
CA SER A 243 8.10 14.06 -4.80
C SER A 243 8.11 14.65 -3.38
N PHE A 244 9.09 14.25 -2.56
CA PHE A 244 9.23 14.66 -1.16
C PHE A 244 10.69 15.06 -0.87
N PRO A 245 11.18 16.18 -1.42
CA PRO A 245 12.61 16.55 -1.35
C PRO A 245 13.10 16.80 0.08
N ASN A 246 12.22 17.24 0.97
CA ASN A 246 12.51 17.54 2.38
C ASN A 246 12.08 16.42 3.34
N ALA A 247 11.82 15.23 2.83
CA ALA A 247 11.44 14.11 3.67
C ALA A 247 12.62 13.63 4.53
N THR A 248 12.32 13.30 5.79
CA THR A 248 13.25 12.56 6.66
C THR A 248 12.88 11.07 6.62
N ILE A 249 13.89 10.24 6.39
CA ILE A 249 13.75 8.79 6.41
C ILE A 249 14.17 8.27 7.77
N ILE A 250 13.32 7.42 8.36
CA ILE A 250 13.61 6.67 9.58
C ILE A 250 13.70 5.20 9.18
N HIS A 251 14.91 4.66 9.13
CA HIS A 251 15.13 3.28 8.73
C HIS A 251 15.23 2.38 9.95
N VAL A 252 14.21 1.54 10.17
CA VAL A 252 14.16 0.58 11.29
C VAL A 252 14.80 -0.74 10.87
N GLN A 253 15.81 -1.14 11.63
CA GLN A 253 16.52 -2.41 11.47
C GLN A 253 16.22 -3.35 12.62
N ARG A 254 16.27 -4.64 12.34
CA ARG A 254 16.09 -5.73 13.30
C ARG A 254 16.90 -6.94 12.86
N ASP A 255 17.22 -7.86 13.77
CA ASP A 255 17.87 -9.13 13.44
C ASP A 255 17.18 -9.83 12.26
N GLN A 256 17.97 -10.16 11.23
CA GLN A 256 17.43 -10.64 9.96
C GLN A 256 16.77 -12.02 10.09
N ASN A 257 17.25 -12.89 11.01
CA ASN A 257 16.66 -14.20 11.21
C ASN A 257 15.29 -14.07 11.87
N LYS A 258 15.14 -13.17 12.86
CA LYS A 258 13.87 -12.89 13.52
C LYS A 258 12.86 -12.29 12.52
N VAL A 259 13.31 -11.35 11.67
CA VAL A 259 12.51 -10.76 10.59
C VAL A 259 12.02 -11.86 9.65
N HIS A 260 12.93 -12.73 9.19
CA HIS A 260 12.61 -13.80 8.24
C HIS A 260 11.57 -14.78 8.83
N GLN A 261 11.81 -15.31 10.03
CA GLN A 261 10.89 -16.24 10.70
C GLN A 261 9.49 -15.63 10.90
N SER A 262 9.44 -14.38 11.35
CA SER A 262 8.18 -13.68 11.59
C SER A 262 7.40 -13.41 10.27
N THR A 263 8.11 -13.06 9.19
CA THR A 263 7.51 -12.82 7.87
C THR A 263 6.99 -14.13 7.26
N LEU A 264 7.79 -15.19 7.34
CA LEU A 264 7.41 -16.53 6.88
C LEU A 264 6.13 -17.03 7.57
N SER A 265 6.06 -16.86 8.90
CA SER A 265 4.89 -17.24 9.70
C SER A 265 3.63 -16.46 9.28
N LEU A 266 3.76 -15.15 9.02
CA LEU A 266 2.63 -14.34 8.57
C LEU A 266 2.17 -14.77 7.16
N PHE A 267 3.08 -14.98 6.24
CA PHE A 267 2.72 -15.35 4.87
C PHE A 267 2.08 -16.73 4.78
N LYS A 268 2.59 -17.71 5.54
CA LYS A 268 1.95 -19.03 5.65
C LYS A 268 0.50 -18.91 6.16
N LEU A 269 0.28 -18.07 7.19
CA LEU A 269 -1.06 -17.81 7.73
C LEU A 269 -2.00 -17.19 6.72
N VAL A 270 -1.54 -16.15 6.02
CA VAL A 270 -2.33 -15.45 4.99
C VAL A 270 -2.72 -16.39 3.85
N HIS A 271 -1.78 -17.17 3.31
CA HIS A 271 -2.08 -18.12 2.24
C HIS A 271 -3.07 -19.19 2.68
N ARG A 272 -2.94 -19.71 3.90
CA ARG A 272 -3.89 -20.67 4.46
C ARG A 272 -5.30 -20.07 4.56
N ASN A 273 -5.43 -18.89 5.16
CA ASN A 273 -6.73 -18.32 5.50
C ASN A 273 -7.48 -17.72 4.28
N PHE A 274 -6.76 -17.02 3.39
CA PHE A 274 -7.41 -16.36 2.25
C PHE A 274 -7.51 -17.24 1.00
N HIS A 275 -6.61 -18.20 0.83
CA HIS A 275 -6.50 -18.92 -0.42
C HIS A 275 -6.64 -20.44 -0.26
N ASN A 276 -6.62 -20.94 0.99
CA ASN A 276 -6.56 -22.38 1.27
C ASN A 276 -5.44 -23.07 0.48
N ILE A 277 -4.25 -22.46 0.48
CA ILE A 277 -3.07 -22.93 -0.24
C ILE A 277 -1.92 -23.06 0.74
N PHE A 278 -1.17 -24.16 0.59
CA PHE A 278 0.06 -24.43 1.31
C PHE A 278 1.19 -24.53 0.27
N TYR A 279 2.17 -23.66 0.36
CA TYR A 279 3.38 -23.75 -0.44
C TYR A 279 4.48 -24.45 0.34
N ASP A 280 5.39 -25.10 -0.39
CA ASP A 280 6.64 -25.57 0.17
C ASP A 280 7.43 -24.39 0.77
N GLU A 281 8.11 -24.66 1.89
CA GLU A 281 8.94 -23.65 2.57
C GLU A 281 10.07 -23.12 1.68
N CYS A 282 10.58 -23.94 0.76
CA CYS A 282 11.58 -23.55 -0.23
C CYS A 282 11.06 -22.42 -1.13
N ILE A 283 9.79 -22.46 -1.53
CA ILE A 283 9.15 -21.43 -2.36
C ILE A 283 9.06 -20.11 -1.59
N TYR A 284 8.64 -20.14 -0.31
CA TYR A 284 8.60 -18.96 0.53
C TYR A 284 9.99 -18.33 0.70
N ASN A 285 10.99 -19.15 1.04
CA ASN A 285 12.35 -18.66 1.28
C ASN A 285 12.96 -18.03 0.03
N LYS A 286 12.77 -18.63 -1.15
CA LYS A 286 13.21 -18.07 -2.43
C LYS A 286 12.63 -16.68 -2.67
N ASN A 287 11.33 -16.53 -2.48
CA ASN A 287 10.62 -15.28 -2.75
C ASN A 287 10.92 -14.18 -1.72
N LEU A 288 11.06 -14.54 -0.43
CA LEU A 288 11.49 -13.61 0.60
C LEU A 288 12.91 -13.11 0.36
N LYS A 289 13.82 -13.99 -0.08
CA LYS A 289 15.18 -13.59 -0.44
C LYS A 289 15.18 -12.54 -1.56
N LEU A 290 14.39 -12.74 -2.62
CA LEU A 290 14.23 -11.77 -3.70
C LEU A 290 13.69 -10.44 -3.19
N PHE A 291 12.65 -10.47 -2.34
CA PHE A 291 12.10 -9.25 -1.74
C PHE A 291 13.16 -8.49 -0.93
N TYR A 292 13.94 -9.18 -0.10
CA TYR A 292 14.99 -8.54 0.68
C TYR A 292 16.10 -7.95 -0.19
N GLN A 293 16.46 -8.60 -1.30
CA GLN A 293 17.40 -8.06 -2.28
C GLN A 293 16.88 -6.75 -2.90
N TYR A 294 15.60 -6.67 -3.29
CA TYR A 294 15.01 -5.44 -3.78
C TYR A 294 15.03 -4.32 -2.72
N PHE A 295 14.72 -4.64 -1.48
CA PHE A 295 14.77 -3.68 -0.40
C PHE A 295 16.20 -3.19 -0.14
N ASP A 296 17.17 -4.10 -0.08
CA ASP A 296 18.56 -3.76 0.20
C ASP A 296 19.20 -2.96 -0.97
N ASN A 297 18.80 -3.19 -2.21
CA ASN A 297 19.22 -2.37 -3.34
C ASN A 297 18.75 -0.91 -3.24
N ASN A 298 17.55 -0.68 -2.72
CA ASN A 298 17.04 0.68 -2.49
C ASN A 298 17.78 1.45 -1.40
N LYS A 299 18.37 0.78 -0.42
CA LYS A 299 19.13 1.42 0.66
C LYS A 299 20.33 2.23 0.16
N VAL A 300 20.93 1.84 -0.95
CA VAL A 300 22.10 2.51 -1.52
C VAL A 300 21.77 3.96 -1.89
N GLU A 301 20.50 4.29 -2.10
CA GLU A 301 20.03 5.62 -2.48
C GLU A 301 19.59 6.48 -1.28
N PHE A 302 19.76 6.01 -0.03
CA PHE A 302 19.39 6.80 1.14
C PHE A 302 20.31 7.99 1.30
N LYS A 303 19.73 9.17 1.57
CA LYS A 303 20.49 10.38 1.86
C LYS A 303 21.18 10.32 3.23
N ASP A 304 22.21 11.14 3.40
CA ASP A 304 22.99 11.21 4.65
C ASP A 304 22.16 11.57 5.89
N ASN A 305 21.02 12.25 5.72
CA ASN A 305 20.10 12.61 6.81
C ASN A 305 19.14 11.47 7.21
N THR A 306 19.35 10.24 6.71
CA THR A 306 18.57 9.09 7.13
C THR A 306 18.90 8.70 8.56
N ILE A 307 17.87 8.60 9.40
CA ILE A 307 17.99 8.17 10.79
C ILE A 307 17.87 6.65 10.85
N TYR A 308 18.88 5.99 11.41
CA TYR A 308 18.90 4.54 11.56
C TYR A 308 18.53 4.14 12.98
N ILE A 309 17.54 3.26 13.13
CA ILE A 309 17.08 2.74 14.41
C ILE A 309 17.28 1.23 14.44
N ASP A 310 18.06 0.75 15.39
CA ASP A 310 18.23 -0.67 15.67
C ASP A 310 17.25 -1.09 16.79
N TYR A 311 16.22 -1.84 16.41
CA TYR A 311 15.17 -2.27 17.35
C TYR A 311 15.70 -3.12 18.50
N GLU A 312 16.76 -3.91 18.30
CA GLU A 312 17.32 -4.79 19.34
C GLU A 312 18.12 -4.00 20.39
N LYS A 313 18.49 -2.76 20.12
CA LYS A 313 19.22 -1.91 21.06
C LYS A 313 18.33 -1.09 21.99
N ASN A 314 17.00 -1.33 21.99
CA ASN A 314 16.03 -0.63 22.82
C ASN A 314 16.18 0.91 22.78
N VAL A 315 16.44 1.47 21.62
CA VAL A 315 16.54 2.92 21.43
C VAL A 315 15.17 3.54 21.70
N ASP A 316 15.13 4.49 22.61
CA ASP A 316 13.92 5.29 22.85
C ASP A 316 13.69 6.20 21.64
N ILE A 317 12.83 5.74 20.74
CA ILE A 317 12.55 6.38 19.46
C ILE A 317 11.98 7.79 19.66
N THR A 318 11.30 8.04 20.78
CA THR A 318 10.66 9.33 21.04
C THR A 318 11.69 10.43 21.31
N LYS A 319 12.87 10.09 21.83
CA LYS A 319 13.96 11.02 22.11
C LYS A 319 14.74 11.48 20.87
N ILE A 320 14.52 10.86 19.72
CA ILE A 320 15.24 11.21 18.49
C ILE A 320 14.73 12.53 17.91
N PHE A 321 13.50 12.93 18.23
CA PHE A 321 12.78 14.09 17.66
C PHE A 321 12.40 15.15 18.71
N LEU A 322 12.82 14.99 19.97
CA LEU A 322 12.77 15.99 21.02
C LEU A 322 14.03 16.84 21.02
#